data_f7ae9bebad0da05125b78363fb2cb0ca
#
_entry.id   f7ae9bebad0da05125b78363fb2cb0ca
#
_cell.length_a   1.000
_cell.length_b   1.000
_cell.length_c   1.000
_cell.angle_alpha   90.00
_cell.angle_beta   90.00
_cell.angle_gamma   90.00
#
_symmetry.space_group_name_H-M   'P 1'
#
loop_
_entity.id
_entity.type
_entity.pdbx_description
1 polymer ?
#
loop_
_entity_poly.entity_id
_entity_poly.type
_entity_poly.pdbx_seq_one_letter_code
_entity_poly.pdbx_strand_id
1 'polypeptide(L)'
;MTSAVSMRSMLGVPASTASTSDSVLVIIDAQNEYANGKLAVSGVEASRAKIASLLEKYRAAKAPVIHVVHEVPAGAPLFTPGTELAEEFSELKPIEGESVVIKHLPGSFTGTNLEDLLKATGKNKVVLTGYMAHVCISTTARQASEKGWDVIVAEDAVGDRNIPGVSAEELTRVALAEIADAFGTVVKSTDIK
;
A
#
# COMPACT_ATOMS: atom_id res chain seq x y z
N MET A 1 11.99 16.99 27.67
CA MET A 1 12.21 15.69 27.02
C MET A 1 12.68 15.98 25.61
N THR A 2 13.85 15.49 25.22
CA THR A 2 14.29 15.57 23.82
C THR A 2 13.33 14.77 22.98
N SER A 3 12.77 15.36 21.91
CA SER A 3 11.93 14.62 20.95
C SER A 3 12.73 13.45 20.34
N ALA A 4 12.10 12.28 20.24
CA ALA A 4 12.73 11.14 19.57
C ALA A 4 13.08 11.51 18.12
N VAL A 5 14.23 11.10 17.64
CA VAL A 5 14.72 11.33 16.27
C VAL A 5 14.64 9.99 15.53
N SER A 6 14.12 9.99 14.30
CA SER A 6 14.02 8.77 13.51
C SER A 6 15.40 8.22 13.12
N MET A 7 15.47 6.89 12.93
CA MET A 7 16.69 6.23 12.45
C MET A 7 17.16 6.81 11.10
N ARG A 8 16.24 7.07 10.18
CA ARG A 8 16.53 7.73 8.88
C ARG A 8 17.21 9.08 9.07
N SER A 9 16.68 9.93 9.99
CA SER A 9 17.29 11.22 10.30
C SER A 9 18.68 11.09 10.89
N MET A 10 18.91 10.11 11.79
CA MET A 10 20.25 9.83 12.36
C MET A 10 21.25 9.40 11.27
N LEU A 11 20.79 8.72 10.23
CA LEU A 11 21.59 8.30 9.07
C LEU A 11 21.71 9.38 7.99
N GLY A 12 21.14 10.57 8.19
CA GLY A 12 21.16 11.65 7.22
C GLY A 12 20.28 11.43 5.98
N VAL A 13 19.31 10.52 6.06
CA VAL A 13 18.35 10.24 4.96
C VAL A 13 17.19 11.21 5.07
N PRO A 14 17.01 12.15 4.13
CA PRO A 14 15.92 13.12 4.18
C PRO A 14 14.56 12.47 3.92
N ALA A 15 13.50 13.16 4.33
CA ALA A 15 12.15 12.83 3.88
C ALA A 15 12.06 13.01 2.35
N SER A 16 11.39 12.07 1.69
CA SER A 16 11.18 12.10 0.25
C SER A 16 9.84 12.74 -0.12
N THR A 17 9.71 13.11 -1.37
CA THR A 17 8.45 13.56 -2.00
C THR A 17 8.14 12.68 -3.20
N ALA A 18 6.88 12.62 -3.60
CA ALA A 18 6.46 11.88 -4.79
C ALA A 18 5.55 12.73 -5.68
N SER A 19 5.58 12.43 -6.95
CA SER A 19 4.69 12.95 -7.97
C SER A 19 4.35 11.86 -8.98
N THR A 20 3.32 12.08 -9.78
CA THR A 20 2.96 11.19 -10.88
C THR A 20 4.07 11.05 -11.93
N SER A 21 4.98 12.03 -12.00
CA SER A 21 6.08 12.01 -12.97
C SER A 21 7.30 11.20 -12.53
N ASP A 22 7.49 10.95 -11.23
CA ASP A 22 8.70 10.30 -10.67
C ASP A 22 8.45 9.01 -9.88
N SER A 23 7.20 8.59 -9.75
CA SER A 23 6.81 7.43 -8.93
C SER A 23 5.83 6.49 -9.63
N VAL A 24 5.68 5.29 -9.06
CA VAL A 24 4.68 4.28 -9.43
C VAL A 24 3.67 4.19 -8.29
N LEU A 25 2.38 4.26 -8.60
CA LEU A 25 1.33 3.95 -7.63
C LEU A 25 1.17 2.43 -7.52
N VAL A 26 1.30 1.90 -6.31
CA VAL A 26 1.09 0.48 -5.99
C VAL A 26 -0.10 0.38 -5.05
N ILE A 27 -1.20 -0.18 -5.54
CA ILE A 27 -2.43 -0.40 -4.78
C ILE A 27 -2.40 -1.85 -4.28
N ILE A 28 -2.32 -2.02 -2.96
CA ILE A 28 -2.09 -3.34 -2.35
C ILE A 28 -3.37 -3.83 -1.70
N ASP A 29 -3.87 -4.97 -2.19
CA ASP A 29 -4.98 -5.72 -1.60
C ASP A 29 -6.24 -4.85 -1.34
N ALA A 30 -6.57 -3.93 -2.25
CA ALA A 30 -7.77 -3.11 -2.13
C ALA A 30 -9.02 -3.92 -2.51
N GLN A 31 -9.26 -5.02 -1.78
CA GLN A 31 -10.28 -6.04 -2.05
C GLN A 31 -11.47 -5.94 -1.09
N ASN A 32 -12.64 -6.41 -1.53
CA ASN A 32 -13.91 -6.33 -0.79
C ASN A 32 -13.88 -7.07 0.56
N GLU A 33 -12.97 -8.03 0.77
CA GLU A 33 -12.74 -8.66 2.08
C GLU A 33 -12.46 -7.61 3.17
N TYR A 34 -11.77 -6.51 2.82
CA TYR A 34 -11.44 -5.43 3.75
C TYR A 34 -12.57 -4.42 3.98
N ALA A 35 -13.63 -4.48 3.18
CA ALA A 35 -14.83 -3.67 3.40
C ALA A 35 -15.98 -4.49 4.04
N ASN A 36 -16.25 -5.66 3.48
CA ASN A 36 -17.47 -6.42 3.76
C ASN A 36 -17.18 -7.81 4.37
N GLY A 37 -15.90 -8.22 4.44
CA GLY A 37 -15.50 -9.52 4.93
C GLY A 37 -15.12 -9.55 6.41
N LYS A 38 -14.47 -10.63 6.81
CA LYS A 38 -14.01 -10.84 8.19
C LYS A 38 -12.83 -9.96 8.59
N LEU A 39 -12.12 -9.42 7.60
CA LEU A 39 -10.99 -8.51 7.79
C LEU A 39 -11.39 -7.04 7.64
N ALA A 40 -12.67 -6.71 7.77
CA ALA A 40 -13.16 -5.36 7.58
C ALA A 40 -12.33 -4.32 8.34
N VAL A 41 -11.82 -3.34 7.59
CA VAL A 41 -10.95 -2.26 8.07
C VAL A 41 -11.80 -1.13 8.64
N SER A 42 -11.37 -0.55 9.73
CA SER A 42 -12.05 0.60 10.33
C SER A 42 -11.92 1.83 9.42
N GLY A 43 -13.04 2.50 9.16
CA GLY A 43 -13.04 3.70 8.31
C GLY A 43 -12.67 3.44 6.85
N VAL A 44 -12.90 2.24 6.34
CA VAL A 44 -12.54 1.81 4.98
C VAL A 44 -13.03 2.77 3.88
N GLU A 45 -14.24 3.33 4.03
CA GLU A 45 -14.81 4.27 3.06
C GLU A 45 -13.94 5.52 2.87
N ALA A 46 -13.35 6.02 3.94
CA ALA A 46 -12.48 7.20 3.88
C ALA A 46 -11.16 6.88 3.15
N SER A 47 -10.51 5.77 3.51
CA SER A 47 -9.23 5.38 2.91
C SER A 47 -9.38 4.96 1.44
N ARG A 48 -10.44 4.18 1.09
CA ARG A 48 -10.69 3.79 -0.31
C ARG A 48 -11.00 4.99 -1.20
N ALA A 49 -11.68 6.02 -0.68
CA ALA A 49 -11.88 7.28 -1.43
C ALA A 49 -10.56 8.00 -1.72
N LYS A 50 -9.59 7.94 -0.80
CA LYS A 50 -8.24 8.49 -1.02
C LYS A 50 -7.44 7.67 -2.04
N ILE A 51 -7.55 6.34 -1.99
CA ILE A 51 -6.95 5.47 -3.02
C ILE A 51 -7.53 5.81 -4.39
N ALA A 52 -8.85 5.93 -4.50
CA ALA A 52 -9.52 6.29 -5.75
C ALA A 52 -9.04 7.65 -6.29
N SER A 53 -8.93 8.65 -5.43
CA SER A 53 -8.43 9.98 -5.83
C SER A 53 -6.98 9.96 -6.32
N LEU A 54 -6.10 9.16 -5.68
CA LEU A 54 -4.74 8.96 -6.16
C LEU A 54 -4.72 8.22 -7.50
N LEU A 55 -5.52 7.16 -7.64
CA LEU A 55 -5.63 6.39 -8.87
C LEU A 55 -6.07 7.28 -10.05
N GLU A 56 -7.11 8.12 -9.84
CA GLU A 56 -7.54 9.08 -10.85
C GLU A 56 -6.41 10.06 -11.24
N LYS A 57 -5.65 10.56 -10.25
CA LYS A 57 -4.51 11.45 -10.51
C LYS A 57 -3.45 10.78 -11.37
N TYR A 58 -3.07 9.53 -11.06
CA TYR A 58 -2.08 8.77 -11.84
C TYR A 58 -2.60 8.44 -13.24
N ARG A 59 -3.86 8.02 -13.37
CA ARG A 59 -4.51 7.77 -14.67
C ARG A 59 -4.55 9.02 -15.55
N ALA A 60 -4.94 10.17 -14.99
CA ALA A 60 -4.99 11.45 -15.72
C ALA A 60 -3.60 11.87 -16.21
N ALA A 61 -2.55 11.59 -15.45
CA ALA A 61 -1.16 11.85 -15.83
C ALA A 61 -0.55 10.76 -16.74
N LYS A 62 -1.29 9.67 -17.01
CA LYS A 62 -0.77 8.46 -17.68
C LYS A 62 0.47 7.90 -16.99
N ALA A 63 0.53 8.03 -15.68
CA ALA A 63 1.61 7.54 -14.84
C ALA A 63 1.39 6.04 -14.51
N PRO A 64 2.46 5.29 -14.23
CA PRO A 64 2.34 3.86 -14.00
C PRO A 64 1.58 3.54 -12.71
N VAL A 65 0.65 2.57 -12.83
CA VAL A 65 -0.13 2.00 -11.74
C VAL A 65 0.07 0.48 -11.75
N ILE A 66 0.27 -0.10 -10.58
CA ILE A 66 0.33 -1.55 -10.38
C ILE A 66 -0.66 -1.93 -9.28
N HIS A 67 -1.55 -2.85 -9.59
CA HIS A 67 -2.46 -3.46 -8.64
C HIS A 67 -1.84 -4.72 -8.07
N VAL A 68 -1.94 -4.92 -6.77
CA VAL A 68 -1.51 -6.14 -6.09
C VAL A 68 -2.72 -6.76 -5.44
N VAL A 69 -3.00 -8.02 -5.76
CA VAL A 69 -4.18 -8.76 -5.29
C VAL A 69 -3.72 -9.97 -4.50
N HIS A 70 -4.28 -10.14 -3.32
CA HIS A 70 -4.04 -11.32 -2.49
C HIS A 70 -4.96 -12.47 -2.91
N GLU A 71 -4.37 -13.60 -3.26
CA GLU A 71 -5.09 -14.84 -3.50
C GLU A 71 -4.75 -15.88 -2.44
N VAL A 72 -5.75 -16.69 -2.10
CA VAL A 72 -5.66 -17.78 -1.14
C VAL A 72 -6.08 -19.11 -1.81
N PRO A 73 -5.70 -20.27 -1.25
CA PRO A 73 -6.17 -21.55 -1.75
C PRO A 73 -7.70 -21.67 -1.72
N ALA A 74 -8.25 -22.47 -2.63
CA ALA A 74 -9.68 -22.77 -2.67
C ALA A 74 -10.17 -23.28 -1.32
N GLY A 75 -11.33 -22.78 -0.87
CA GLY A 75 -11.92 -23.12 0.43
C GLY A 75 -11.38 -22.33 1.63
N ALA A 76 -10.43 -21.43 1.43
CA ALA A 76 -10.00 -20.54 2.50
C ALA A 76 -11.16 -19.63 2.97
N PRO A 77 -11.21 -19.31 4.29
CA PRO A 77 -12.33 -18.55 4.87
C PRO A 77 -12.23 -17.03 4.68
N LEU A 78 -11.15 -16.54 4.05
CA LEU A 78 -10.84 -15.13 3.78
C LEU A 78 -10.52 -14.99 2.30
N PHE A 79 -10.83 -13.88 1.68
CA PHE A 79 -10.64 -13.66 0.23
C PHE A 79 -11.16 -14.82 -0.60
N THR A 80 -12.30 -15.38 -0.23
CA THR A 80 -12.80 -16.65 -0.77
C THR A 80 -12.84 -16.60 -2.29
N PRO A 81 -12.04 -17.42 -2.99
CA PRO A 81 -11.96 -17.40 -4.45
C PRO A 81 -13.33 -17.64 -5.11
N GLY A 82 -13.63 -16.87 -6.16
CA GLY A 82 -14.90 -16.93 -6.89
C GLY A 82 -16.06 -16.20 -6.20
N THR A 83 -15.79 -15.42 -5.16
CA THR A 83 -16.76 -14.53 -4.52
C THR A 83 -16.36 -13.07 -4.65
N GLU A 84 -17.32 -12.17 -4.47
CA GLU A 84 -17.07 -10.72 -4.46
C GLU A 84 -16.01 -10.29 -3.42
N LEU A 85 -15.84 -11.07 -2.33
CA LEU A 85 -14.86 -10.73 -1.29
C LEU A 85 -13.41 -10.78 -1.79
N ALA A 86 -13.12 -11.63 -2.78
CA ALA A 86 -11.80 -11.71 -3.41
C ALA A 86 -11.55 -10.61 -4.45
N GLU A 87 -12.61 -9.95 -4.95
CA GLU A 87 -12.46 -8.90 -5.97
C GLU A 87 -11.98 -7.58 -5.37
N GLU A 88 -11.25 -6.80 -6.17
CA GLU A 88 -10.93 -5.42 -5.84
C GLU A 88 -12.20 -4.55 -5.76
N PHE A 89 -12.14 -3.48 -5.01
CA PHE A 89 -13.21 -2.49 -4.96
C PHE A 89 -13.58 -2.04 -6.37
N SER A 90 -14.87 -1.94 -6.66
CA SER A 90 -15.38 -1.70 -8.01
C SER A 90 -14.81 -0.44 -8.68
N GLU A 91 -14.60 0.63 -7.91
CA GLU A 91 -14.04 1.90 -8.39
C GLU A 91 -12.52 1.88 -8.58
N LEU A 92 -11.84 0.84 -8.08
CA LEU A 92 -10.38 0.69 -8.19
C LEU A 92 -9.97 -0.34 -9.23
N LYS A 93 -10.92 -1.04 -9.86
CA LYS A 93 -10.59 -2.12 -10.81
C LYS A 93 -9.60 -1.66 -11.89
N PRO A 94 -8.59 -2.52 -12.21
CA PRO A 94 -7.60 -2.21 -13.22
C PRO A 94 -8.24 -1.91 -14.57
N ILE A 95 -7.64 -1.00 -15.32
CA ILE A 95 -7.99 -0.71 -16.72
C ILE A 95 -6.89 -1.23 -17.66
N GLU A 96 -7.16 -1.23 -18.95
CA GLU A 96 -6.17 -1.63 -19.96
C GLU A 96 -4.87 -0.82 -19.82
N GLY A 97 -3.74 -1.52 -19.78
CA GLY A 97 -2.40 -0.96 -19.59
C GLY A 97 -1.91 -0.92 -18.14
N GLU A 98 -2.77 -1.18 -17.15
CA GLU A 98 -2.36 -1.34 -15.77
C GLU A 98 -1.99 -2.78 -15.44
N SER A 99 -0.91 -2.97 -14.68
CA SER A 99 -0.42 -4.31 -14.33
C SER A 99 -1.12 -4.83 -13.07
N VAL A 100 -1.39 -6.14 -13.06
CA VAL A 100 -1.93 -6.84 -11.87
C VAL A 100 -0.91 -7.90 -11.42
N VAL A 101 -0.57 -7.85 -10.14
CA VAL A 101 0.33 -8.80 -9.48
C VAL A 101 -0.48 -9.64 -8.51
N ILE A 102 -0.43 -10.95 -8.67
CA ILE A 102 -1.05 -11.89 -7.73
C ILE A 102 -0.01 -12.29 -6.69
N LYS A 103 -0.35 -12.18 -5.41
CA LYS A 103 0.49 -12.64 -4.31
C LYS A 103 -0.23 -13.60 -3.37
N HIS A 104 0.53 -14.45 -2.70
CA HIS A 104 0.04 -15.44 -1.74
C HIS A 104 0.63 -15.24 -0.33
N LEU A 105 1.51 -14.26 -0.17
CA LEU A 105 2.19 -13.93 1.08
C LEU A 105 1.97 -12.44 1.42
N PRO A 106 2.20 -12.00 2.66
CA PRO A 106 2.00 -10.59 3.05
C PRO A 106 2.80 -9.60 2.19
N GLY A 107 4.07 -9.89 1.92
CA GLY A 107 4.92 -9.02 1.12
C GLY A 107 4.66 -9.17 -0.37
N SER A 108 4.54 -8.03 -1.06
CA SER A 108 4.18 -8.01 -2.48
C SER A 108 5.31 -8.41 -3.42
N PHE A 109 6.55 -8.50 -2.94
CA PHE A 109 7.71 -8.92 -3.74
C PHE A 109 7.97 -10.42 -3.67
N THR A 110 7.54 -11.10 -2.62
CA THR A 110 7.87 -12.51 -2.40
C THR A 110 7.08 -13.42 -3.34
N GLY A 111 7.79 -14.10 -4.27
CA GLY A 111 7.18 -15.04 -5.21
C GLY A 111 6.33 -14.37 -6.29
N THR A 112 6.57 -13.08 -6.58
CA THR A 112 5.84 -12.31 -7.60
C THR A 112 6.80 -11.67 -8.60
N ASN A 113 6.26 -11.08 -9.65
CA ASN A 113 7.00 -10.31 -10.64
C ASN A 113 6.96 -8.78 -10.38
N LEU A 114 6.56 -8.34 -9.18
CA LEU A 114 6.41 -6.91 -8.88
C LEU A 114 7.71 -6.13 -9.15
N GLU A 115 8.85 -6.69 -8.77
CA GLU A 115 10.13 -6.00 -8.96
C GLU A 115 10.45 -5.73 -10.44
N ASP A 116 10.18 -6.69 -11.31
CA ASP A 116 10.42 -6.56 -12.76
C ASP A 116 9.46 -5.52 -13.36
N LEU A 117 8.19 -5.52 -12.96
CA LEU A 117 7.21 -4.53 -13.38
C LEU A 117 7.61 -3.12 -12.93
N LEU A 118 8.04 -2.95 -11.70
CA LEU A 118 8.53 -1.66 -11.19
C LEU A 118 9.75 -1.18 -11.97
N LYS A 119 10.75 -2.03 -12.19
CA LYS A 119 11.96 -1.70 -12.98
C LYS A 119 11.62 -1.30 -14.41
N ALA A 120 10.65 -1.97 -15.02
CA ALA A 120 10.20 -1.66 -16.38
C ALA A 120 9.61 -0.24 -16.54
N THR A 121 9.12 0.36 -15.45
CA THR A 121 8.62 1.75 -15.48
C THR A 121 9.71 2.81 -15.61
N GLY A 122 10.97 2.46 -15.31
CA GLY A 122 12.08 3.39 -15.23
C GLY A 122 12.02 4.38 -14.07
N LYS A 123 11.09 4.20 -13.12
CA LYS A 123 10.98 5.02 -11.91
C LYS A 123 11.82 4.41 -10.79
N ASN A 124 12.11 5.22 -9.78
CA ASN A 124 12.84 4.78 -8.58
C ASN A 124 12.05 4.97 -7.28
N LYS A 125 10.84 5.50 -7.37
CA LYS A 125 9.94 5.73 -6.23
C LYS A 125 8.69 4.88 -6.35
N VAL A 126 8.21 4.41 -5.20
CA VAL A 126 6.93 3.70 -5.07
C VAL A 126 6.03 4.41 -4.07
N VAL A 127 4.79 4.66 -4.47
CA VAL A 127 3.74 5.17 -3.59
C VAL A 127 2.85 4.00 -3.22
N LEU A 128 2.85 3.60 -1.94
CA LEU A 128 2.09 2.46 -1.43
C LEU A 128 0.76 2.92 -0.83
N THR A 129 -0.30 2.23 -1.19
CA THR A 129 -1.67 2.41 -0.68
C THR A 129 -2.33 1.04 -0.48
N GLY A 130 -3.42 0.99 0.28
CA GLY A 130 -4.22 -0.24 0.47
C GLY A 130 -4.14 -0.83 1.87
N TYR A 131 -4.22 -2.14 2.01
CA TYR A 131 -4.48 -2.82 3.28
C TYR A 131 -3.60 -4.06 3.49
N MET A 132 -3.39 -4.51 4.77
CA MET A 132 -3.53 -3.73 6.01
C MET A 132 -2.21 -3.08 6.35
N ALA A 133 -2.25 -1.94 7.06
CA ALA A 133 -1.07 -1.16 7.41
C ALA A 133 0.00 -2.01 8.10
N HIS A 134 -0.36 -2.80 9.13
CA HIS A 134 0.60 -3.59 9.91
C HIS A 134 1.04 -4.89 9.24
N VAL A 135 0.41 -5.31 8.14
CA VAL A 135 0.75 -6.58 7.44
C VAL A 135 1.30 -6.30 6.05
N CYS A 136 0.42 -6.20 5.05
CA CYS A 136 0.86 -6.17 3.65
C CYS A 136 1.58 -4.86 3.30
N ILE A 137 1.11 -3.73 3.81
CA ILE A 137 1.76 -2.43 3.60
C ILE A 137 3.14 -2.40 4.27
N SER A 138 3.21 -2.70 5.58
CA SER A 138 4.48 -2.68 6.32
C SER A 138 5.49 -3.67 5.74
N THR A 139 5.08 -4.90 5.42
CA THR A 139 5.97 -5.90 4.83
C THR A 139 6.47 -5.46 3.45
N THR A 140 5.58 -4.94 2.59
CA THR A 140 5.97 -4.47 1.25
C THR A 140 6.88 -3.24 1.33
N ALA A 141 6.62 -2.31 2.24
CA ALA A 141 7.48 -1.14 2.45
C ALA A 141 8.91 -1.52 2.85
N ARG A 142 9.05 -2.49 3.78
CA ARG A 142 10.36 -3.03 4.20
C ARG A 142 11.08 -3.70 3.04
N GLN A 143 10.40 -4.58 2.30
CA GLN A 143 10.97 -5.25 1.13
C GLN A 143 11.39 -4.25 0.03
N ALA A 144 10.56 -3.24 -0.25
CA ALA A 144 10.89 -2.21 -1.22
C ALA A 144 12.13 -1.41 -0.82
N SER A 145 12.22 -1.01 0.46
CA SER A 145 13.37 -0.31 1.02
C SER A 145 14.65 -1.14 0.93
N GLU A 146 14.61 -2.43 1.29
CA GLU A 146 15.74 -3.36 1.19
C GLU A 146 16.23 -3.54 -0.26
N LYS A 147 15.32 -3.40 -1.23
CA LYS A 147 15.61 -3.45 -2.67
C LYS A 147 16.07 -2.12 -3.27
N GLY A 148 16.19 -1.09 -2.45
CA GLY A 148 16.69 0.24 -2.85
C GLY A 148 15.64 1.16 -3.47
N TRP A 149 14.35 0.85 -3.36
CA TRP A 149 13.28 1.75 -3.76
C TRP A 149 13.13 2.90 -2.76
N ASP A 150 12.88 4.10 -3.26
CA ASP A 150 12.44 5.21 -2.42
C ASP A 150 10.94 5.02 -2.14
N VAL A 151 10.64 4.69 -0.87
CA VAL A 151 9.31 4.29 -0.43
C VAL A 151 8.54 5.47 0.13
N ILE A 152 7.36 5.71 -0.43
CA ILE A 152 6.39 6.69 0.08
C ILE A 152 5.10 5.94 0.43
N VAL A 153 4.53 6.19 1.59
CA VAL A 153 3.22 5.65 1.99
C VAL A 153 2.24 6.80 2.16
N ALA A 154 1.10 6.71 1.49
CA ALA A 154 0.01 7.66 1.64
C ALA A 154 -0.82 7.29 2.89
N GLU A 155 -0.58 7.99 4.01
CA GLU A 155 -1.13 7.65 5.34
C GLU A 155 -2.66 7.59 5.40
N ASP A 156 -3.33 8.45 4.65
CA ASP A 156 -4.79 8.53 4.58
C ASP A 156 -5.40 7.57 3.53
N ALA A 157 -4.56 6.87 2.76
CA ALA A 157 -4.93 5.86 1.77
C ALA A 157 -4.54 4.43 2.21
N VAL A 158 -4.30 4.23 3.50
CA VAL A 158 -4.09 2.93 4.14
C VAL A 158 -4.99 2.81 5.37
N GLY A 159 -5.14 1.61 5.90
CA GLY A 159 -5.96 1.39 7.09
C GLY A 159 -5.70 0.04 7.73
N ASP A 160 -6.35 -0.17 8.86
CA ASP A 160 -6.27 -1.40 9.62
C ASP A 160 -7.59 -1.76 10.29
N ARG A 161 -7.68 -2.95 10.87
CA ARG A 161 -8.79 -3.43 11.68
C ARG A 161 -8.39 -3.49 13.15
N ASN A 162 -9.38 -3.59 14.04
CA ASN A 162 -9.10 -3.93 15.43
C ASN A 162 -8.51 -5.35 15.50
N ILE A 163 -7.47 -5.52 16.31
CA ILE A 163 -6.92 -6.82 16.68
C ILE A 163 -7.01 -7.01 18.19
N PRO A 164 -6.85 -8.22 18.73
CA PRO A 164 -6.88 -8.43 20.18
C PRO A 164 -5.91 -7.49 20.91
N GLY A 165 -6.46 -6.62 21.76
CA GLY A 165 -5.70 -5.70 22.60
C GLY A 165 -5.28 -4.38 21.95
N VAL A 166 -5.52 -4.16 20.63
CA VAL A 166 -5.11 -2.93 19.93
C VAL A 166 -6.21 -2.44 18.99
N SER A 167 -6.52 -1.16 19.05
CA SER A 167 -7.47 -0.53 18.12
C SER A 167 -6.86 -0.37 16.72
N ALA A 168 -7.71 -0.32 15.71
CA ALA A 168 -7.30 -0.08 14.32
C ALA A 168 -6.51 1.24 14.15
N GLU A 169 -6.96 2.29 14.83
CA GLU A 169 -6.31 3.60 14.79
C GLU A 169 -4.89 3.54 15.37
N GLU A 170 -4.73 2.93 16.54
CA GLU A 170 -3.42 2.78 17.17
C GLU A 170 -2.51 1.90 16.32
N LEU A 171 -3.03 0.79 15.81
CA LEU A 171 -2.28 -0.15 14.98
C LEU A 171 -1.78 0.52 13.69
N THR A 172 -2.66 1.26 12.99
CA THR A 172 -2.30 2.02 11.80
C THR A 172 -1.23 3.06 12.12
N ARG A 173 -1.42 3.83 13.20
CA ARG A 173 -0.47 4.86 13.63
C ARG A 173 0.91 4.28 13.94
N VAL A 174 0.97 3.15 14.64
CA VAL A 174 2.25 2.49 15.00
C VAL A 174 2.92 1.92 13.75
N ALA A 175 2.21 1.20 12.90
CA ALA A 175 2.74 0.64 11.66
C ALA A 175 3.34 1.72 10.75
N LEU A 176 2.64 2.85 10.60
CA LEU A 176 3.14 3.99 9.82
C LEU A 176 4.35 4.67 10.47
N ALA A 177 4.37 4.78 11.80
CA ALA A 177 5.51 5.32 12.53
C ALA A 177 6.77 4.46 12.37
N GLU A 178 6.64 3.13 12.40
CA GLU A 178 7.76 2.20 12.12
C GLU A 178 8.30 2.36 10.69
N ILE A 179 7.41 2.52 9.71
CA ILE A 179 7.81 2.77 8.32
C ILE A 179 8.57 4.09 8.23
N ALA A 180 8.03 5.16 8.83
CA ALA A 180 8.64 6.49 8.82
C ALA A 180 9.99 6.53 9.54
N ASP A 181 10.16 5.72 10.59
CA ASP A 181 11.41 5.64 11.32
C ASP A 181 12.56 5.09 10.46
N ALA A 182 12.32 4.00 9.71
CA ALA A 182 13.40 3.21 9.13
C ALA A 182 13.32 2.95 7.61
N PHE A 183 12.13 2.91 7.00
CA PHE A 183 11.95 2.28 5.69
C PHE A 183 11.44 3.21 4.59
N GLY A 184 10.78 4.31 4.93
CA GLY A 184 10.15 5.16 3.92
C GLY A 184 9.77 6.53 4.45
N THR A 185 9.06 7.28 3.63
CA THR A 185 8.44 8.55 4.01
C THR A 185 6.93 8.37 4.05
N VAL A 186 6.29 8.84 5.11
CA VAL A 186 4.84 8.81 5.27
C VAL A 186 4.30 10.21 5.04
N VAL A 187 3.34 10.35 4.12
CA VAL A 187 2.76 11.64 3.72
C VAL A 187 1.24 11.50 3.51
N LYS A 188 0.54 12.62 3.44
CA LYS A 188 -0.86 12.60 2.99
C LYS A 188 -0.95 12.40 1.48
N SER A 189 -2.04 11.77 1.01
CA SER A 189 -2.30 11.60 -0.42
C SER A 189 -2.31 12.93 -1.19
N THR A 190 -2.69 14.02 -0.54
CA THR A 190 -2.68 15.38 -1.11
C THR A 190 -1.28 15.95 -1.36
N ASP A 191 -0.25 15.44 -0.70
CA ASP A 191 1.13 15.90 -0.84
C ASP A 191 1.85 15.23 -2.02
N ILE A 192 1.26 14.18 -2.58
CA ILE A 192 1.70 13.51 -3.81
C ILE A 192 1.22 14.34 -5.01
N LYS A 193 2.15 14.88 -5.80
CA LYS A 193 1.89 15.85 -6.88
C LYS A 193 1.64 15.19 -8.22
#